data_0ee6716a35df33dac76818a894a78406
#
_entry.id   0ee6716a35df33dac76818a894a78406
#
_cell.length_a   1.000
_cell.length_b   1.000
_cell.length_c   1.000
_cell.angle_alpha   90.00
_cell.angle_beta   90.00
_cell.angle_gamma   90.00
#
_symmetry.space_group_name_H-M   'P 1'
#
loop_
_entity.id
_entity.type
_entity.pdbx_description
1 polymer ?
#
loop_
_entity_poly.entity_id
_entity_poly.type
_entity_poly.pdbx_seq_one_letter_code
_entity_poly.pdbx_strand_id
1 'polypeptide(L)'
;MVGKGAADIVFVVDCSFSMAPCIEGVKDNISSFVDVFRNDANATWDLRVDFVAHGIRPGFWARSVYEESTEALVTGLYGEGQGRFFASDIAVFQSALSELGPSGDEASFVALDFALDLPWRSQSGCHRVVVLLTDEPMETGTYLKQSLALSDSLIEKIHALKVMLFMVTPDSEGFELLSAADKSEWEIVASGSGLVDVDFQNLLAGIATSISKSQSPLGASPSTVPRALFNQDRWY
;
A
#
# COMPACT_ATOMS: atom_id res chain seq x y z
N MET A 1 2.73 -25.01 -19.07
CA MET A 1 2.45 -23.61 -19.48
C MET A 1 2.73 -22.74 -18.28
N VAL A 2 3.64 -21.78 -18.40
CA VAL A 2 3.88 -20.78 -17.36
C VAL A 2 2.63 -19.87 -17.30
N GLY A 3 2.05 -19.70 -16.10
CA GLY A 3 0.91 -18.81 -15.90
C GLY A 3 1.31 -17.35 -16.18
N LYS A 4 0.35 -16.52 -16.60
CA LYS A 4 0.53 -15.06 -16.62
C LYS A 4 -0.14 -14.48 -15.39
N GLY A 5 0.63 -13.80 -14.54
CA GLY A 5 0.13 -13.05 -13.39
C GLY A 5 0.14 -11.55 -13.67
N ALA A 6 -0.77 -10.84 -13.07
CA ALA A 6 -0.76 -9.38 -13.07
C ALA A 6 -0.99 -8.85 -11.64
N ALA A 7 -0.26 -7.81 -11.26
CA ALA A 7 -0.49 -7.14 -9.99
C ALA A 7 -0.30 -5.63 -10.12
N ASP A 8 -1.22 -4.89 -9.51
CA ASP A 8 -1.12 -3.48 -9.24
C ASP A 8 -0.86 -3.30 -7.75
N ILE A 9 0.22 -2.63 -7.40
CA ILE A 9 0.67 -2.48 -6.02
C ILE A 9 0.83 -1.01 -5.71
N VAL A 10 0.21 -0.55 -4.63
CA VAL A 10 0.29 0.83 -4.17
C VAL A 10 0.84 0.85 -2.74
N PHE A 11 1.89 1.62 -2.54
CA PHE A 11 2.41 1.94 -1.22
C PHE A 11 1.76 3.23 -0.73
N VAL A 12 1.03 3.19 0.37
CA VAL A 12 0.58 4.38 1.09
C VAL A 12 1.64 4.68 2.13
N VAL A 13 2.37 5.77 1.91
CA VAL A 13 3.57 6.09 2.70
C VAL A 13 3.35 7.40 3.45
N ASP A 14 3.31 7.30 4.75
CA ASP A 14 3.40 8.44 5.62
C ASP A 14 4.77 9.12 5.45
N CYS A 15 4.75 10.43 5.22
CA CYS A 15 5.94 11.27 5.11
C CYS A 15 6.13 12.19 6.32
N SER A 16 5.59 11.85 7.50
CA SER A 16 5.91 12.53 8.74
C SER A 16 7.41 12.48 9.05
N PHE A 17 7.88 13.34 9.96
CA PHE A 17 9.31 13.46 10.22
C PHE A 17 9.95 12.17 10.78
N SER A 18 9.19 11.37 11.51
CA SER A 18 9.64 10.08 12.05
C SER A 18 9.90 9.05 10.96
N MET A 19 9.19 9.12 9.84
CA MET A 19 9.16 8.11 8.79
C MET A 19 10.37 8.11 7.83
N ALA A 20 11.36 8.98 8.03
CA ALA A 20 12.56 9.00 7.17
C ALA A 20 13.25 7.62 7.03
N PRO A 21 13.43 6.81 8.11
CA PRO A 21 14.01 5.47 7.99
C PRO A 21 13.13 4.50 7.17
N CYS A 22 11.79 4.60 7.29
CA CYS A 22 10.86 3.79 6.51
C CYS A 22 11.01 4.07 5.01
N ILE A 23 11.03 5.34 4.63
CA ILE A 23 11.19 5.76 3.22
C ILE A 23 12.48 5.17 2.64
N GLU A 24 13.60 5.26 3.37
CA GLU A 24 14.87 4.65 2.95
C GLU A 24 14.76 3.11 2.90
N GLY A 25 14.13 2.48 3.89
CA GLY A 25 13.91 1.04 3.89
C GLY A 25 13.13 0.54 2.66
N VAL A 26 12.09 1.26 2.24
CA VAL A 26 11.35 0.93 1.01
C VAL A 26 12.24 1.14 -0.23
N LYS A 27 12.96 2.27 -0.32
CA LYS A 27 13.87 2.56 -1.44
C LYS A 27 14.91 1.46 -1.63
N ASP A 28 15.52 1.02 -0.56
CA ASP A 28 16.61 0.04 -0.59
C ASP A 28 16.11 -1.36 -0.99
N ASN A 29 14.88 -1.70 -0.62
CA ASN A 29 14.37 -3.07 -0.77
C ASN A 29 13.38 -3.26 -1.93
N ILE A 30 12.93 -2.19 -2.59
CA ILE A 30 11.93 -2.31 -3.66
C ILE A 30 12.41 -3.13 -4.86
N SER A 31 13.70 -3.08 -5.17
CA SER A 31 14.27 -3.91 -6.25
C SER A 31 14.18 -5.39 -5.90
N SER A 32 14.53 -5.77 -4.69
CA SER A 32 14.42 -7.16 -4.20
C SER A 32 12.97 -7.64 -4.20
N PHE A 33 12.04 -6.78 -3.83
CA PHE A 33 10.60 -7.05 -3.92
C PHE A 33 10.17 -7.41 -5.35
N VAL A 34 10.57 -6.61 -6.34
CA VAL A 34 10.24 -6.85 -7.75
C VAL A 34 10.92 -8.12 -8.27
N ASP A 35 12.14 -8.41 -7.81
CA ASP A 35 12.87 -9.60 -8.24
C ASP A 35 12.21 -10.91 -7.78
N VAL A 36 11.44 -10.93 -6.68
CA VAL A 36 10.62 -12.10 -6.30
C VAL A 36 9.64 -12.46 -7.42
N PHE A 37 8.99 -11.48 -8.03
CA PHE A 37 8.05 -11.71 -9.14
C PHE A 37 8.77 -12.09 -10.44
N ARG A 38 9.92 -11.47 -10.71
CA ARG A 38 10.71 -11.78 -11.93
C ARG A 38 11.28 -13.19 -11.90
N ASN A 39 11.61 -13.68 -10.72
CA ASN A 39 12.21 -15.00 -10.53
C ASN A 39 11.18 -16.11 -10.22
N ASP A 40 9.88 -15.80 -10.25
CA ASP A 40 8.84 -16.80 -10.08
C ASP A 40 8.86 -17.81 -11.23
N ALA A 41 9.25 -19.04 -10.93
CA ALA A 41 9.33 -20.11 -11.91
C ALA A 41 7.95 -20.55 -12.46
N ASN A 42 6.86 -20.17 -11.79
CA ASN A 42 5.51 -20.62 -12.10
C ASN A 42 4.71 -19.61 -12.93
N ALA A 43 5.12 -18.34 -12.93
CA ALA A 43 4.38 -17.29 -13.62
C ALA A 43 5.30 -16.21 -14.21
N THR A 44 4.86 -15.61 -15.31
CA THR A 44 5.39 -14.35 -15.80
C THR A 44 4.47 -13.24 -15.30
N TRP A 45 5.03 -12.32 -14.52
CA TRP A 45 4.27 -11.25 -13.87
C TRP A 45 4.30 -9.96 -14.68
N ASP A 46 3.12 -9.37 -14.87
CA ASP A 46 2.93 -8.00 -15.34
C ASP A 46 2.65 -7.12 -14.12
N LEU A 47 3.70 -6.47 -13.61
CA LEU A 47 3.63 -5.62 -12.43
C LEU A 47 3.46 -4.16 -12.82
N ARG A 48 2.62 -3.47 -12.06
CA ARG A 48 2.60 -1.99 -12.02
C ARG A 48 2.65 -1.55 -10.56
N VAL A 49 3.41 -0.50 -10.30
CA VAL A 49 3.59 0.03 -8.94
C VAL A 49 3.29 1.52 -8.91
N ASP A 50 2.72 1.97 -7.82
CA ASP A 50 2.52 3.38 -7.50
C ASP A 50 2.72 3.61 -6.00
N PHE A 51 2.71 4.85 -5.57
CA PHE A 51 2.57 5.21 -4.18
C PHE A 51 1.58 6.38 -4.03
N VAL A 52 1.01 6.49 -2.84
CA VAL A 52 0.39 7.72 -2.33
C VAL A 52 1.20 8.12 -1.11
N ALA A 53 2.17 9.01 -1.33
CA ALA A 53 2.92 9.64 -0.25
C ALA A 53 2.10 10.80 0.30
N HIS A 54 2.03 10.93 1.62
CA HIS A 54 1.19 11.93 2.25
C HIS A 54 1.82 12.56 3.48
N GLY A 55 1.25 13.69 3.87
CA GLY A 55 1.58 14.42 5.08
C GLY A 55 0.76 15.69 5.19
N ILE A 56 1.03 16.52 6.21
CA ILE A 56 0.32 17.79 6.46
C ILE A 56 1.31 18.94 6.46
N ARG A 57 1.16 19.89 5.51
CA ARG A 57 2.06 21.05 5.30
C ARG A 57 1.28 22.29 4.87
N PRO A 58 1.00 23.18 5.61
CA PRO A 58 0.02 23.47 6.65
C PRO A 58 -1.38 22.88 6.40
N GLY A 59 -1.60 22.16 5.33
CA GLY A 59 -2.81 21.40 4.98
C GLY A 59 -2.43 20.04 4.46
N PHE A 60 -3.43 19.20 4.17
CA PHE A 60 -3.19 17.89 3.61
C PHE A 60 -2.40 17.99 2.29
N TRP A 61 -1.34 17.20 2.22
CA TRP A 61 -0.50 17.06 1.04
C TRP A 61 -0.41 15.59 0.65
N ALA A 62 -0.52 15.32 -0.64
CA ALA A 62 -0.29 13.99 -1.19
C ALA A 62 0.26 14.08 -2.61
N ARG A 63 0.99 13.05 -3.01
CA ARG A 63 1.49 12.84 -4.37
C ARG A 63 1.55 11.37 -4.73
N SER A 64 1.59 11.07 -6.02
CA SER A 64 1.87 9.75 -6.57
C SER A 64 3.17 9.75 -7.39
N VAL A 65 3.48 8.63 -8.05
CA VAL A 65 4.67 8.51 -8.90
C VAL A 65 4.73 9.59 -10.00
N TYR A 66 3.60 9.96 -10.57
CA TYR A 66 3.54 10.90 -11.68
C TYR A 66 2.83 12.21 -11.34
N GLU A 67 1.93 12.20 -10.37
CA GLU A 67 1.17 13.37 -9.96
C GLU A 67 1.83 13.97 -8.71
N GLU A 68 2.70 14.97 -8.94
CA GLU A 68 3.67 15.45 -7.94
C GLU A 68 3.10 16.41 -6.90
N SER A 69 1.81 16.72 -6.96
CA SER A 69 1.12 17.57 -5.98
C SER A 69 -0.29 17.07 -5.69
N THR A 70 -0.87 17.50 -4.57
CA THR A 70 -2.26 17.18 -4.21
C THR A 70 -3.23 17.65 -5.30
N GLU A 71 -3.03 18.82 -5.85
CA GLU A 71 -3.88 19.37 -6.92
C GLU A 71 -3.79 18.49 -8.18
N ALA A 72 -2.56 18.10 -8.60
CA ALA A 72 -2.35 17.21 -9.72
C ALA A 72 -2.98 15.83 -9.48
N LEU A 73 -2.79 15.26 -8.29
CA LEU A 73 -3.38 13.99 -7.89
C LEU A 73 -4.92 14.03 -7.95
N VAL A 74 -5.54 15.06 -7.36
CA VAL A 74 -7.00 15.25 -7.37
C VAL A 74 -7.51 15.45 -8.78
N THR A 75 -6.83 16.30 -9.59
CA THR A 75 -7.21 16.53 -10.98
C THR A 75 -7.07 15.26 -11.81
N GLY A 76 -6.02 14.49 -11.60
CA GLY A 76 -5.79 13.23 -12.30
C GLY A 76 -6.82 12.15 -11.96
N LEU A 77 -7.29 12.11 -10.70
CA LEU A 77 -8.30 11.15 -10.25
C LEU A 77 -9.73 11.55 -10.62
N TYR A 78 -10.08 12.81 -10.45
CA TYR A 78 -11.47 13.25 -10.48
C TYR A 78 -11.78 14.33 -11.53
N GLY A 79 -10.73 14.85 -12.21
CA GLY A 79 -10.87 15.87 -13.25
C GLY A 79 -11.28 15.31 -14.61
N GLU A 80 -11.44 16.20 -15.60
CA GLU A 80 -11.78 15.82 -16.98
C GLU A 80 -10.58 15.19 -17.74
N GLY A 81 -9.36 15.36 -17.24
CA GLY A 81 -8.13 14.74 -17.78
C GLY A 81 -7.91 13.33 -17.20
N GLN A 82 -7.22 12.49 -17.96
CA GLN A 82 -6.71 11.24 -17.40
C GLN A 82 -5.36 11.52 -16.75
N GLY A 83 -5.28 11.43 -15.42
CA GLY A 83 -4.02 11.42 -14.70
C GLY A 83 -3.18 10.20 -15.09
N ARG A 84 -1.88 10.33 -14.94
CA ARG A 84 -0.96 9.21 -15.15
C ARG A 84 -0.69 8.52 -13.81
N PHE A 85 -0.93 7.23 -13.79
CA PHE A 85 -0.76 6.40 -12.59
C PHE A 85 -0.11 5.08 -12.95
N PHE A 86 0.46 4.42 -11.94
CA PHE A 86 1.07 3.10 -12.02
C PHE A 86 2.25 2.97 -12.99
N ALA A 87 3.45 3.06 -12.47
CA ALA A 87 4.68 2.79 -13.23
C ALA A 87 4.85 1.29 -13.48
N SER A 88 5.07 0.93 -14.74
CA SER A 88 5.54 -0.43 -15.12
C SER A 88 7.06 -0.52 -15.10
N ASP A 89 7.75 0.62 -15.17
CA ASP A 89 9.20 0.71 -15.02
C ASP A 89 9.55 1.02 -13.57
N ILE A 90 10.22 0.07 -12.93
CA ILE A 90 10.64 0.21 -11.53
C ILE A 90 11.62 1.34 -11.31
N ALA A 91 12.43 1.70 -12.31
CA ALA A 91 13.36 2.82 -12.20
C ALA A 91 12.61 4.17 -12.07
N VAL A 92 11.46 4.31 -12.73
CA VAL A 92 10.61 5.50 -12.58
C VAL A 92 10.04 5.57 -11.17
N PHE A 93 9.54 4.46 -10.64
CA PHE A 93 9.05 4.38 -9.26
C PHE A 93 10.16 4.72 -8.26
N GLN A 94 11.34 4.14 -8.40
CA GLN A 94 12.50 4.40 -7.53
C GLN A 94 12.94 5.87 -7.59
N SER A 95 12.96 6.46 -8.79
CA SER A 95 13.28 7.88 -8.95
C SER A 95 12.30 8.77 -8.21
N ALA A 96 10.99 8.55 -8.42
CA ALA A 96 9.97 9.34 -7.73
C ALA A 96 9.98 9.13 -6.20
N LEU A 97 10.23 7.90 -5.74
CA LEU A 97 10.36 7.58 -4.32
C LEU A 97 11.59 8.27 -3.69
N SER A 98 12.70 8.39 -4.46
CA SER A 98 13.92 9.05 -3.99
C SER A 98 13.76 10.54 -3.71
N GLU A 99 12.75 11.16 -4.31
CA GLU A 99 12.41 12.57 -4.09
C GLU A 99 11.56 12.80 -2.84
N LEU A 100 11.02 11.73 -2.24
CA LEU A 100 10.27 11.85 -1.00
C LEU A 100 11.18 12.26 0.14
N GLY A 101 10.71 13.19 0.92
CA GLY A 101 11.35 13.63 2.14
C GLY A 101 10.32 13.84 3.25
N PRO A 102 10.74 13.75 4.52
CA PRO A 102 9.84 13.88 5.65
C PRO A 102 9.21 15.27 5.72
N SER A 103 7.94 15.32 6.09
CA SER A 103 7.21 16.58 6.25
C SER A 103 5.91 16.47 7.04
N GLY A 104 5.81 17.24 8.10
CA GLY A 104 4.57 17.50 8.83
C GLY A 104 3.98 16.30 9.57
N ASP A 105 2.67 16.35 9.77
CA ASP A 105 1.87 15.32 10.41
C ASP A 105 1.26 14.35 9.39
N GLU A 106 0.53 13.36 9.85
CA GLU A 106 0.00 12.24 9.07
C GLU A 106 -1.52 12.35 8.83
N ALA A 107 -1.98 11.71 7.75
CA ALA A 107 -3.39 11.56 7.40
C ALA A 107 -3.63 10.26 6.60
N SER A 108 -3.25 9.14 7.18
CA SER A 108 -3.15 7.84 6.50
C SER A 108 -4.48 7.37 5.90
N PHE A 109 -5.63 7.62 6.56
CA PHE A 109 -6.93 7.21 6.02
C PHE A 109 -7.34 8.00 4.80
N VAL A 110 -7.05 9.32 4.79
CA VAL A 110 -7.29 10.17 3.61
C VAL A 110 -6.42 9.71 2.44
N ALA A 111 -5.16 9.38 2.70
CA ALA A 111 -4.25 8.86 1.68
C ALA A 111 -4.66 7.47 1.18
N LEU A 112 -5.14 6.60 2.07
CA LEU A 112 -5.69 5.30 1.70
C LEU A 112 -6.92 5.45 0.79
N ASP A 113 -7.79 6.43 1.06
CA ASP A 113 -8.95 6.72 0.20
C ASP A 113 -8.51 7.09 -1.23
N PHE A 114 -7.51 7.98 -1.37
CA PHE A 114 -6.90 8.27 -2.68
C PHE A 114 -6.31 7.03 -3.35
N ALA A 115 -5.61 6.20 -2.59
CA ALA A 115 -5.02 4.97 -3.13
C ALA A 115 -6.08 4.01 -3.67
N LEU A 116 -7.23 3.90 -2.99
CA LEU A 116 -8.34 3.06 -3.44
C LEU A 116 -9.05 3.62 -4.68
N ASP A 117 -8.98 4.92 -4.92
CA ASP A 117 -9.56 5.57 -6.12
C ASP A 117 -8.62 5.59 -7.34
N LEU A 118 -7.38 5.08 -7.21
CA LEU A 118 -6.48 4.95 -8.36
C LEU A 118 -7.08 4.07 -9.47
N PRO A 119 -6.71 4.28 -10.75
CA PRO A 119 -7.26 3.53 -11.87
C PRO A 119 -6.69 2.10 -11.93
N TRP A 120 -7.12 1.27 -11.00
CA TRP A 120 -6.77 -0.13 -10.92
C TRP A 120 -7.17 -0.91 -12.17
N ARG A 121 -6.34 -1.86 -12.62
CA ARG A 121 -6.73 -2.80 -13.68
C ARG A 121 -7.99 -3.59 -13.27
N SER A 122 -8.75 -4.06 -14.25
CA SER A 122 -9.94 -4.88 -13.98
C SER A 122 -9.58 -6.12 -13.14
N GLN A 123 -10.51 -6.59 -12.30
CA GLN A 123 -10.28 -7.69 -11.34
C GLN A 123 -9.91 -9.03 -12.01
N SER A 124 -10.30 -9.21 -13.28
CA SER A 124 -10.04 -10.46 -13.98
C SER A 124 -8.54 -10.68 -14.22
N GLY A 125 -7.91 -11.45 -13.34
CA GLY A 125 -6.50 -11.84 -13.48
C GLY A 125 -5.49 -10.80 -12.97
N CYS A 126 -5.93 -9.76 -12.24
CA CYS A 126 -5.03 -8.80 -11.61
C CYS A 126 -5.20 -8.78 -10.10
N HIS A 127 -4.12 -8.95 -9.35
CA HIS A 127 -4.08 -8.70 -7.91
C HIS A 127 -3.99 -7.18 -7.68
N ARG A 128 -4.79 -6.67 -6.76
CA ARG A 128 -4.74 -5.29 -6.29
C ARG A 128 -4.24 -5.30 -4.87
N VAL A 129 -3.15 -4.61 -4.64
CA VAL A 129 -2.45 -4.66 -3.36
C VAL A 129 -2.19 -3.26 -2.85
N VAL A 130 -2.55 -2.99 -1.62
CA VAL A 130 -2.16 -1.79 -0.89
C VAL A 130 -1.25 -2.18 0.26
N VAL A 131 -0.14 -1.48 0.39
CA VAL A 131 0.79 -1.59 1.52
C VAL A 131 0.77 -0.25 2.25
N LEU A 132 0.17 -0.21 3.43
CA LEU A 132 0.04 0.98 4.27
C LEU A 132 1.16 1.01 5.31
N LEU A 133 1.95 2.08 5.29
CA LEU A 133 3.12 2.26 6.14
C LEU A 133 3.01 3.59 6.91
N THR A 134 2.85 3.52 8.22
CA THR A 134 2.86 4.68 9.14
C THR A 134 3.29 4.24 10.53
N ASP A 135 3.95 5.11 11.27
CA ASP A 135 4.30 4.89 12.68
C ASP A 135 3.44 5.71 13.65
N GLU A 136 2.39 6.36 13.16
CA GLU A 136 1.48 7.13 13.99
C GLU A 136 0.10 6.47 14.10
N PRO A 137 -0.48 6.44 15.33
CA PRO A 137 -1.85 6.00 15.53
C PRO A 137 -2.84 6.95 14.85
N MET A 138 -3.89 6.42 14.26
CA MET A 138 -4.93 7.22 13.60
C MET A 138 -5.57 8.25 14.54
N GLU A 139 -5.67 7.96 15.84
CA GLU A 139 -6.31 8.80 16.84
C GLU A 139 -5.57 10.09 17.15
N THR A 140 -4.30 10.21 16.79
CA THR A 140 -3.48 11.39 17.06
C THR A 140 -3.43 12.40 15.92
N GLY A 141 -3.91 12.01 14.75
CA GLY A 141 -3.81 12.82 13.54
C GLY A 141 -4.74 14.04 13.51
N THR A 142 -4.30 15.08 12.83
CA THR A 142 -5.06 16.34 12.65
C THR A 142 -6.42 16.10 11.96
N TYR A 143 -6.54 15.06 11.14
CA TYR A 143 -7.74 14.70 10.39
C TYR A 143 -8.56 13.58 11.04
N LEU A 144 -8.47 13.41 12.36
CA LEU A 144 -9.16 12.33 13.08
C LEU A 144 -10.64 12.22 12.74
N LYS A 145 -11.39 13.34 12.71
CA LYS A 145 -12.82 13.30 12.40
C LYS A 145 -13.10 12.83 10.97
N GLN A 146 -12.28 13.27 10.02
CA GLN A 146 -12.37 12.85 8.62
C GLN A 146 -12.00 11.38 8.49
N SER A 147 -10.95 10.94 9.18
CA SER A 147 -10.50 9.54 9.18
C SER A 147 -11.56 8.60 9.75
N LEU A 148 -12.16 8.94 10.88
CA LEU A 148 -13.27 8.16 11.46
C LEU A 148 -14.50 8.09 10.53
N ALA A 149 -14.83 9.21 9.85
CA ALA A 149 -15.92 9.25 8.91
C ALA A 149 -15.64 8.41 7.63
N LEU A 150 -14.38 8.13 7.33
CA LEU A 150 -13.98 7.32 6.17
C LEU A 150 -13.95 5.82 6.45
N SER A 151 -13.83 5.38 7.72
CA SER A 151 -13.55 3.97 8.06
C SER A 151 -14.47 2.98 7.36
N ASP A 152 -15.79 3.16 7.49
CA ASP A 152 -16.77 2.26 6.87
C ASP A 152 -16.67 2.27 5.34
N SER A 153 -16.52 3.46 4.74
CA SER A 153 -16.40 3.59 3.29
C SER A 153 -15.10 2.99 2.74
N LEU A 154 -14.01 3.06 3.50
CA LEU A 154 -12.74 2.41 3.14
C LEU A 154 -12.88 0.89 3.13
N ILE A 155 -13.51 0.31 4.16
CA ILE A 155 -13.78 -1.13 4.21
C ILE A 155 -14.66 -1.56 3.03
N GLU A 156 -15.71 -0.81 2.73
CA GLU A 156 -16.57 -1.08 1.56
C GLU A 156 -15.78 -1.00 0.24
N LYS A 157 -14.92 0.01 0.05
CA LYS A 157 -14.06 0.13 -1.12
C LYS A 157 -13.07 -1.03 -1.23
N ILE A 158 -12.42 -1.42 -0.12
CA ILE A 158 -11.48 -2.55 -0.07
C ILE A 158 -12.18 -3.83 -0.53
N HIS A 159 -13.38 -4.11 -0.02
CA HIS A 159 -14.18 -5.27 -0.40
C HIS A 159 -14.61 -5.21 -1.86
N ALA A 160 -15.18 -4.07 -2.31
CA ALA A 160 -15.66 -3.90 -3.68
C ALA A 160 -14.53 -4.06 -4.72
N LEU A 161 -13.36 -3.52 -4.41
CA LEU A 161 -12.17 -3.62 -5.25
C LEU A 161 -11.44 -4.95 -5.08
N LYS A 162 -11.74 -5.73 -4.04
CA LYS A 162 -11.01 -6.95 -3.63
C LYS A 162 -9.52 -6.69 -3.43
N VAL A 163 -9.20 -5.59 -2.80
CA VAL A 163 -7.81 -5.23 -2.47
C VAL A 163 -7.28 -6.16 -1.38
N MET A 164 -6.04 -6.58 -1.53
CA MET A 164 -5.23 -7.18 -0.46
C MET A 164 -4.57 -6.03 0.29
N LEU A 165 -4.91 -5.86 1.56
CA LEU A 165 -4.39 -4.78 2.40
C LEU A 165 -3.32 -5.32 3.36
N PHE A 166 -2.10 -4.82 3.23
CA PHE A 166 -1.01 -5.06 4.17
C PHE A 166 -0.75 -3.78 4.94
N MET A 167 -0.83 -3.85 6.27
CA MET A 167 -0.63 -2.69 7.14
C MET A 167 0.57 -2.92 8.06
N VAL A 168 1.46 -1.93 8.13
CA VAL A 168 2.53 -1.83 9.12
C VAL A 168 2.30 -0.53 9.86
N THR A 169 1.63 -0.62 11.00
CA THR A 169 1.10 0.54 11.70
C THR A 169 1.09 0.30 13.22
N PRO A 170 1.01 1.35 14.05
CA PRO A 170 0.76 1.17 15.47
C PRO A 170 -0.59 0.53 15.76
N ASP A 171 -0.72 0.00 16.98
CA ASP A 171 -1.99 -0.48 17.51
C ASP A 171 -2.93 0.71 17.74
N SER A 172 -4.06 0.72 17.01
CA SER A 172 -5.07 1.77 17.13
C SER A 172 -6.44 1.27 16.66
N GLU A 173 -7.51 1.83 17.22
CA GLU A 173 -8.89 1.43 16.93
C GLU A 173 -9.19 1.50 15.42
N GLY A 174 -8.71 2.54 14.72
CA GLY A 174 -8.95 2.70 13.30
C GLY A 174 -8.27 1.64 12.44
N PHE A 175 -7.05 1.26 12.76
CA PHE A 175 -6.35 0.19 12.05
C PHE A 175 -6.90 -1.20 12.41
N GLU A 176 -7.37 -1.38 13.66
CA GLU A 176 -8.10 -2.59 14.06
C GLU A 176 -9.36 -2.78 13.20
N LEU A 177 -10.14 -1.71 12.98
CA LEU A 177 -11.31 -1.75 12.09
C LEU A 177 -10.92 -2.16 10.66
N LEU A 178 -9.86 -1.57 10.08
CA LEU A 178 -9.38 -1.93 8.75
C LEU A 178 -8.86 -3.37 8.67
N SER A 179 -8.29 -3.90 9.77
CA SER A 179 -7.79 -5.27 9.83
C SER A 179 -8.90 -6.31 9.72
N ALA A 180 -10.16 -5.93 9.99
CA ALA A 180 -11.32 -6.78 9.81
C ALA A 180 -11.75 -6.95 8.35
N ALA A 181 -11.18 -6.16 7.42
CA ALA A 181 -11.46 -6.31 5.99
C ALA A 181 -10.93 -7.66 5.47
N ASP A 182 -11.65 -8.24 4.50
CA ASP A 182 -11.22 -9.46 3.82
C ASP A 182 -9.83 -9.27 3.21
N LYS A 183 -8.93 -10.24 3.41
CA LYS A 183 -7.55 -10.23 2.89
C LYS A 183 -6.70 -9.07 3.40
N SER A 184 -6.93 -8.65 4.63
CA SER A 184 -6.05 -7.73 5.34
C SER A 184 -5.04 -8.50 6.19
N GLU A 185 -3.82 -7.97 6.26
CA GLU A 185 -2.76 -8.44 7.16
C GLU A 185 -2.15 -7.22 7.87
N TRP A 186 -1.91 -7.36 9.16
CA TRP A 186 -1.50 -6.25 10.00
C TRP A 186 -0.30 -6.62 10.87
N GLU A 187 0.81 -5.91 10.67
CA GLU A 187 1.98 -5.90 11.54
C GLU A 187 1.91 -4.68 12.45
N ILE A 188 1.88 -4.93 13.77
CA ILE A 188 1.83 -3.85 14.75
C ILE A 188 3.24 -3.43 15.14
N VAL A 189 3.50 -2.13 15.05
CA VAL A 189 4.79 -1.50 15.37
C VAL A 189 4.66 -0.49 16.50
N ALA A 190 5.78 -0.03 17.04
CA ALA A 190 5.77 1.03 18.03
C ALA A 190 5.44 2.39 17.39
N SER A 191 4.59 3.18 18.04
CA SER A 191 4.29 4.55 17.61
C SER A 191 5.53 5.42 17.66
N GLY A 192 5.70 6.31 16.68
CA GLY A 192 6.81 7.26 16.58
C GLY A 192 8.18 6.59 16.33
N SER A 193 8.19 5.33 15.91
CA SER A 193 9.43 4.56 15.72
C SER A 193 10.10 4.79 14.37
N GLY A 194 9.42 5.42 13.42
CA GLY A 194 9.90 5.53 12.04
C GLY A 194 10.04 4.19 11.33
N LEU A 195 9.43 3.15 11.90
CA LEU A 195 9.52 1.76 11.42
C LEU A 195 10.97 1.24 11.36
N VAL A 196 11.87 1.74 12.22
CA VAL A 196 13.31 1.39 12.20
C VAL A 196 13.57 -0.09 12.49
N ASP A 197 12.68 -0.75 13.25
CA ASP A 197 12.80 -2.16 13.61
C ASP A 197 12.16 -3.10 12.58
N VAL A 198 11.56 -2.56 11.51
CA VAL A 198 10.92 -3.36 10.47
C VAL A 198 11.98 -3.91 9.52
N ASP A 199 12.01 -5.23 9.39
CA ASP A 199 12.81 -5.90 8.36
C ASP A 199 12.11 -5.78 6.99
N PHE A 200 12.34 -4.65 6.30
CA PHE A 200 11.72 -4.36 5.01
C PHE A 200 12.04 -5.41 3.95
N GLN A 201 13.19 -6.06 4.01
CA GLN A 201 13.53 -7.12 3.08
C GLN A 201 12.60 -8.32 3.26
N ASN A 202 12.43 -8.78 4.48
CA ASN A 202 11.54 -9.90 4.78
C ASN A 202 10.07 -9.53 4.61
N LEU A 203 9.66 -8.33 5.00
CA LEU A 203 8.31 -7.81 4.81
C LEU A 203 7.91 -7.84 3.33
N LEU A 204 8.68 -7.18 2.48
CA LEU A 204 8.38 -7.07 1.05
C LEU A 204 8.47 -8.44 0.35
N ALA A 205 9.45 -9.28 0.69
CA ALA A 205 9.54 -10.64 0.17
C ALA A 205 8.33 -11.50 0.60
N GLY A 206 7.84 -11.31 1.82
CA GLY A 206 6.63 -11.93 2.35
C GLY A 206 5.39 -11.54 1.54
N ILE A 207 5.17 -10.25 1.34
CA ILE A 207 4.06 -9.71 0.53
C ILE A 207 4.11 -10.27 -0.90
N ALA A 208 5.28 -10.21 -1.56
CA ALA A 208 5.46 -10.74 -2.91
C ALA A 208 5.14 -12.24 -2.98
N THR A 209 5.59 -13.01 -1.98
CA THR A 209 5.32 -14.45 -1.89
C THR A 209 3.82 -14.73 -1.73
N SER A 210 3.09 -13.93 -0.96
CA SER A 210 1.65 -14.07 -0.82
C SER A 210 0.91 -13.82 -2.11
N ILE A 211 1.28 -12.76 -2.81
CA ILE A 211 0.69 -12.44 -4.10
C ILE A 211 0.94 -13.59 -5.09
N SER A 212 2.19 -14.08 -5.17
CA SER A 212 2.55 -15.20 -6.06
C SER A 212 1.79 -16.49 -5.74
N LYS A 213 1.65 -16.83 -4.46
CA LYS A 213 0.94 -18.03 -4.03
C LYS A 213 -0.57 -17.93 -4.19
N SER A 214 -1.12 -16.73 -4.24
CA SER A 214 -2.55 -16.50 -4.46
C SER A 214 -3.01 -16.83 -5.89
N GLN A 215 -2.09 -17.12 -6.81
CA GLN A 215 -2.39 -17.71 -8.10
C GLN A 215 -2.77 -19.18 -7.91
N SER A 216 -4.01 -19.41 -7.53
CA SER A 216 -4.56 -20.75 -7.57
C SER A 216 -4.70 -21.23 -9.01
N PRO A 217 -4.47 -22.53 -9.29
CA PRO A 217 -4.81 -23.12 -10.59
C PRO A 217 -6.25 -22.81 -10.96
N LEU A 218 -6.52 -22.63 -12.22
CA LEU A 218 -7.84 -22.36 -12.82
C LEU A 218 -8.97 -23.04 -12.01
N GLY A 219 -9.78 -22.26 -11.30
CA GLY A 219 -10.98 -22.72 -10.60
C GLY A 219 -11.03 -22.54 -9.09
N ALA A 220 -9.94 -22.16 -8.42
CA ALA A 220 -10.02 -21.84 -7.00
C ALA A 220 -10.36 -20.35 -6.81
N SER A 221 -11.40 -20.09 -5.99
CA SER A 221 -11.73 -18.74 -5.56
C SER A 221 -10.54 -18.09 -4.84
N PRO A 222 -10.33 -16.75 -5.01
CA PRO A 222 -9.26 -16.02 -4.33
C PRO A 222 -9.37 -16.00 -2.79
N SER A 223 -10.30 -16.75 -2.20
CA SER A 223 -10.61 -16.78 -0.77
C SER A 223 -9.60 -17.54 0.09
N THR A 224 -8.51 -18.05 -0.47
CA THR A 224 -7.52 -18.85 0.26
C THR A 224 -6.12 -18.29 0.20
N VAL A 225 -5.97 -16.96 0.28
CA VAL A 225 -4.67 -16.39 0.65
C VAL A 225 -4.44 -16.75 2.12
N PRO A 226 -3.35 -17.45 2.46
CA PRO A 226 -3.05 -17.72 3.86
C PRO A 226 -2.95 -16.39 4.61
N ARG A 227 -3.70 -16.27 5.68
CA ARG A 227 -3.71 -15.05 6.53
C ARG A 227 -2.40 -14.80 7.28
N ALA A 228 -1.37 -15.53 7.05
CA ALA A 228 -0.22 -15.57 7.91
C ALA A 228 1.06 -15.19 7.17
N LEU A 229 1.26 -13.91 6.88
CA LEU A 229 2.56 -13.43 6.44
C LEU A 229 3.32 -12.73 7.54
N PHE A 230 2.64 -11.99 8.40
CA PHE A 230 3.29 -11.15 9.38
C PHE A 230 3.40 -11.79 10.75
N ASN A 231 2.36 -12.43 11.25
CA ASN A 231 2.41 -13.07 12.57
C ASN A 231 1.35 -14.16 12.70
N GLN A 232 1.77 -15.42 12.61
CA GLN A 232 0.85 -16.58 12.68
C GLN A 232 0.14 -16.72 14.02
N ASP A 233 0.66 -16.12 15.09
CA ASP A 233 0.15 -16.33 16.45
C ASP A 233 -1.00 -15.38 16.82
N ARG A 234 -1.38 -14.44 15.97
CA ARG A 234 -2.44 -13.45 16.24
C ARG A 234 -3.82 -13.80 15.71
N TRP A 235 -3.94 -14.87 14.95
CA TRP A 235 -5.18 -15.19 14.23
C TRP A 235 -5.92 -16.40 14.84
N TYR A 236 -5.70 -16.69 16.13
CA TYR A 236 -6.40 -17.71 16.91
C TYR A 236 -7.04 -17.12 18.16
#